data_051d4473f107abbfa9c8d191a6a16c72
#
_entry.id   051d4473f107abbfa9c8d191a6a16c72
#
_cell.length_a   1.000
_cell.length_b   1.000
_cell.length_c   1.000
_cell.angle_alpha   90.00
_cell.angle_beta   90.00
_cell.angle_gamma   90.00
#
_symmetry.space_group_name_H-M   'P 1'
#
loop_
_entity.id
_entity.type
_entity.pdbx_description
1 polymer ?
#
loop_
_entity_poly.entity_id
_entity_poly.type
_entity_poly.pdbx_seq_one_letter_code
_entity_poly.pdbx_strand_id
1 'polypeptide(L)'
;MPPFPAHDQLYLAQCADERIFSLVWEEDGEVIGFANVRMEDQLHHCARIAEIMELAVEEGCRGRGIGTVLFDRACALSAQAGCVQIELSCSCARHDTHRFYARKGMCLSHRRYIKTLK
;
A
#
# COMPACT_ATOMS: atom_id res chain seq x y z
N MET A 1 -3.02 -16.42 -14.12
CA MET A 1 -4.49 -16.25 -14.14
C MET A 1 -4.98 -15.69 -12.81
N PRO A 2 -5.54 -14.52 -12.81
CA PRO A 2 -6.05 -14.00 -11.55
C PRO A 2 -7.25 -14.80 -11.07
N PRO A 3 -7.43 -14.94 -9.74
CA PRO A 3 -8.58 -15.67 -9.18
C PRO A 3 -9.88 -14.86 -9.21
N PHE A 4 -9.88 -13.71 -9.86
CA PHE A 4 -11.00 -12.78 -9.87
C PHE A 4 -11.70 -12.79 -11.24
N PRO A 5 -12.98 -12.38 -11.29
CA PRO A 5 -13.69 -12.30 -12.57
C PRO A 5 -12.97 -11.42 -13.60
N ALA A 6 -13.17 -11.72 -14.88
CA ALA A 6 -12.46 -11.04 -15.97
C ALA A 6 -12.74 -9.54 -16.05
N HIS A 7 -13.87 -9.06 -15.49
CA HIS A 7 -14.21 -7.64 -15.49
C HIS A 7 -13.57 -6.86 -14.35
N ASP A 8 -12.91 -7.56 -13.40
CA ASP A 8 -12.16 -6.90 -12.34
C ASP A 8 -10.80 -6.47 -12.88
N GLN A 9 -10.38 -5.26 -12.55
CA GLN A 9 -9.14 -4.70 -13.05
C GLN A 9 -8.28 -4.15 -11.93
N LEU A 10 -7.01 -4.54 -11.95
CA LEU A 10 -5.96 -3.91 -11.14
C LEU A 10 -5.10 -3.10 -12.12
N TYR A 11 -5.02 -1.81 -11.92
CA TYR A 11 -4.21 -0.98 -12.80
C TYR A 11 -3.46 0.11 -12.04
N LEU A 12 -2.39 0.58 -12.67
CA LEU A 12 -1.54 1.65 -12.14
C LEU A 12 -2.11 2.98 -12.63
N ALA A 13 -2.54 3.82 -11.70
CA ALA A 13 -3.02 5.15 -12.03
C ALA A 13 -1.83 6.10 -12.20
N GLN A 14 -1.90 6.96 -13.21
CA GLN A 14 -0.87 7.96 -13.44
C GLN A 14 -0.95 9.07 -12.41
N CYS A 15 0.21 9.49 -11.90
CA CYS A 15 0.34 10.62 -10.99
C CYS A 15 1.23 11.68 -11.61
N ALA A 16 0.99 12.95 -11.25
CA ALA A 16 1.84 14.06 -11.70
C ALA A 16 3.25 14.00 -11.10
N ASP A 17 3.40 13.46 -9.90
CA ASP A 17 4.69 13.32 -9.23
C ASP A 17 5.23 11.90 -9.49
N GLU A 18 6.41 11.83 -10.11
CA GLU A 18 7.05 10.55 -10.45
C GLU A 18 7.40 9.70 -9.22
N ARG A 19 7.45 10.31 -8.03
CA ARG A 19 7.77 9.61 -6.80
C ARG A 19 6.54 9.00 -6.14
N ILE A 20 5.36 9.23 -6.71
CA ILE A 20 4.10 8.73 -6.17
C ILE A 20 3.42 7.89 -7.23
N PHE A 21 2.96 6.71 -6.83
CA PHE A 21 2.10 5.91 -7.69
C PHE A 21 0.89 5.42 -6.90
N SER A 22 -0.18 5.15 -7.63
CA SER A 22 -1.41 4.62 -7.05
C SER A 22 -1.82 3.37 -7.81
N LEU A 23 -2.17 2.34 -7.06
CA LEU A 23 -2.78 1.13 -7.59
C LEU A 23 -4.26 1.18 -7.29
N VAL A 24 -5.07 0.81 -8.26
CA VAL A 24 -6.52 0.87 -8.15
C VAL A 24 -7.10 -0.48 -8.54
N TRP A 25 -7.99 -1.00 -7.70
CA TRP A 25 -8.80 -2.17 -8.04
C TRP A 25 -10.18 -1.70 -8.44
N GLU A 26 -10.55 -1.97 -9.68
CA GLU A 26 -11.84 -1.55 -10.24
C GLU A 26 -12.69 -2.76 -10.56
N GLU A 27 -13.97 -2.69 -10.23
CA GLU A 27 -14.94 -3.73 -10.51
C GLU A 27 -16.21 -3.08 -11.03
N ASP A 28 -16.61 -3.45 -12.24
CA ASP A 28 -17.81 -2.89 -12.91
C ASP A 28 -17.81 -1.36 -12.95
N GLY A 29 -16.66 -0.75 -13.17
CA GLY A 29 -16.51 0.70 -13.26
C GLY A 29 -16.41 1.41 -11.91
N GLU A 30 -16.45 0.68 -10.80
CA GLU A 30 -16.32 1.26 -9.48
C GLU A 30 -14.95 0.92 -8.85
N VAL A 31 -14.32 1.91 -8.24
CA VAL A 31 -13.08 1.69 -7.50
C VAL A 31 -13.44 1.14 -6.13
N ILE A 32 -13.06 -0.10 -5.84
CA ILE A 32 -13.35 -0.76 -4.57
C ILE A 32 -12.12 -0.97 -3.70
N GLY A 33 -10.95 -0.64 -4.21
CA GLY A 33 -9.72 -0.72 -3.42
C GLY A 33 -8.62 0.10 -4.07
N PHE A 34 -7.69 0.58 -3.24
CA PHE A 34 -6.55 1.33 -3.76
C PHE A 34 -5.38 1.28 -2.79
N ALA A 35 -4.20 1.56 -3.33
CA ALA A 35 -2.99 1.76 -2.54
C ALA A 35 -2.22 2.94 -3.11
N ASN A 36 -1.87 3.90 -2.25
CA ASN A 36 -1.03 5.03 -2.62
C ASN A 36 0.36 4.83 -2.02
N VAL A 37 1.39 4.94 -2.85
CA VAL A 37 2.77 4.73 -2.43
C VAL A 37 3.62 5.93 -2.83
N ARG A 38 4.42 6.43 -1.89
CA ARG A 38 5.40 7.48 -2.14
C ARG A 38 6.79 6.89 -1.99
N MET A 39 7.68 7.21 -2.93
CA MET A 39 9.07 6.81 -2.90
C MET A 39 9.94 8.00 -2.54
N GLU A 40 10.97 7.78 -1.75
CA GLU A 40 11.87 8.83 -1.30
C GLU A 40 13.30 8.33 -1.25
N ASP A 41 14.21 9.14 -1.74
CA ASP A 41 15.65 8.87 -1.62
C ASP A 41 16.12 9.46 -0.30
N GLN A 42 16.53 8.60 0.62
CA GLN A 42 16.96 9.02 1.96
C GLN A 42 18.48 9.06 2.04
N LEU A 43 19.01 10.25 2.34
CA LEU A 43 20.45 10.47 2.37
C LEU A 43 21.15 9.64 3.45
N HIS A 44 20.57 9.55 4.63
CA HIS A 44 21.19 8.82 5.73
C HIS A 44 21.16 7.29 5.56
N HIS A 45 20.26 6.80 4.72
CA HIS A 45 20.22 5.38 4.34
C HIS A 45 20.95 5.12 3.03
N CYS A 46 21.27 6.16 2.27
CA CYS A 46 21.82 6.05 0.93
C CYS A 46 20.97 5.12 0.05
N ALA A 47 19.66 5.16 0.22
CA ALA A 47 18.76 4.20 -0.37
C ALA A 47 17.39 4.84 -0.65
N ARG A 48 16.67 4.24 -1.61
CA ARG A 48 15.29 4.61 -1.88
C ARG A 48 14.35 3.77 -1.03
N ILE A 49 13.42 4.45 -0.37
CA ILE A 49 12.45 3.86 0.52
C ILE A 49 11.06 4.14 -0.02
N ALA A 50 10.18 3.15 0.01
CA ALA A 50 8.78 3.32 -0.31
C ALA A 50 7.96 3.43 0.97
N GLU A 51 6.92 4.27 0.94
CA GLU A 51 5.95 4.37 2.03
C GLU A 51 4.55 4.21 1.47
N ILE A 52 3.81 3.25 2.00
CA ILE A 52 2.38 3.13 1.71
C ILE A 52 1.67 4.21 2.51
N MET A 53 1.12 5.20 1.82
CA MET A 53 0.40 6.31 2.45
C MET A 53 -1.02 5.91 2.78
N GLU A 54 -1.63 5.11 1.90
CA GLU A 54 -2.97 4.56 2.11
C GLU A 54 -3.08 3.20 1.43
N LEU A 55 -3.78 2.30 2.10
CA LEU A 55 -4.19 1.01 1.53
C LEU A 55 -5.60 0.76 2.06
N ALA A 56 -6.57 0.75 1.18
CA ALA A 56 -7.96 0.62 1.57
C ALA A 56 -8.74 -0.26 0.60
N VAL A 57 -9.66 -1.04 1.16
CA VAL A 57 -10.62 -1.85 0.40
C VAL A 57 -11.99 -1.54 0.98
N GLU A 58 -12.96 -1.31 0.11
CA GLU A 58 -14.33 -1.02 0.53
C GLU A 58 -14.86 -2.11 1.45
N GLU A 59 -15.57 -1.72 2.50
CA GLU A 59 -15.98 -2.61 3.58
C GLU A 59 -16.72 -3.86 3.09
N GLY A 60 -17.65 -3.69 2.17
CA GLY A 60 -18.42 -4.81 1.62
C GLY A 60 -17.62 -5.75 0.73
N CYS A 61 -16.39 -5.38 0.38
CA CYS A 61 -15.53 -6.15 -0.52
C CYS A 61 -14.33 -6.77 0.20
N ARG A 62 -14.23 -6.61 1.51
CA ARG A 62 -13.15 -7.19 2.30
C ARG A 62 -13.29 -8.71 2.39
N GLY A 63 -12.17 -9.38 2.62
CA GLY A 63 -12.16 -10.85 2.72
C GLY A 63 -12.05 -11.56 1.37
N ARG A 64 -11.91 -10.82 0.28
CA ARG A 64 -11.78 -11.37 -1.06
C ARG A 64 -10.34 -11.45 -1.55
N GLY A 65 -9.37 -11.04 -0.72
CA GLY A 65 -7.96 -11.04 -1.11
C GLY A 65 -7.49 -9.82 -1.89
N ILE A 66 -8.34 -8.82 -2.05
CA ILE A 66 -8.00 -7.60 -2.81
C ILE A 66 -6.87 -6.82 -2.13
N GLY A 67 -6.93 -6.68 -0.80
CA GLY A 67 -5.88 -6.00 -0.03
C GLY A 67 -4.52 -6.68 -0.19
N THR A 68 -4.51 -8.02 -0.22
CA THR A 68 -3.30 -8.80 -0.45
C THR A 68 -2.71 -8.52 -1.83
N VAL A 69 -3.54 -8.50 -2.86
CA VAL A 69 -3.10 -8.22 -4.23
C VAL A 69 -2.53 -6.81 -4.33
N LEU A 70 -3.23 -5.82 -3.76
CA LEU A 70 -2.76 -4.43 -3.75
C LEU A 70 -1.42 -4.30 -3.04
N PHE A 71 -1.28 -4.91 -1.87
CA PHE A 71 -0.05 -4.85 -1.09
C PHE A 71 1.10 -5.51 -1.85
N ASP A 72 0.90 -6.73 -2.35
CA ASP A 72 1.95 -7.48 -3.04
C ASP A 72 2.40 -6.74 -4.32
N ARG A 73 1.46 -6.14 -5.03
CA ARG A 73 1.78 -5.37 -6.23
C ARG A 73 2.54 -4.08 -5.89
N ALA A 74 2.15 -3.40 -4.80
CA ALA A 74 2.86 -2.22 -4.32
C ALA A 74 4.32 -2.57 -3.98
N CYS A 75 4.55 -3.70 -3.31
CA CYS A 75 5.90 -4.17 -3.00
C CYS A 75 6.70 -4.46 -4.28
N ALA A 76 6.10 -5.14 -5.24
CA ALA A 76 6.77 -5.49 -6.48
C ALA A 76 7.19 -4.25 -7.28
N LEU A 77 6.28 -3.28 -7.42
CA LEU A 77 6.56 -2.03 -8.13
C LEU A 77 7.61 -1.19 -7.42
N SER A 78 7.56 -1.14 -6.08
CA SER A 78 8.57 -0.42 -5.29
C SER A 78 9.95 -1.05 -5.48
N ALA A 79 10.04 -2.38 -5.45
CA ALA A 79 11.29 -3.08 -5.66
C ALA A 79 11.84 -2.84 -7.07
N GLN A 80 10.97 -2.83 -8.09
CA GLN A 80 11.37 -2.55 -9.47
C GLN A 80 11.91 -1.12 -9.62
N ALA A 81 11.40 -0.19 -8.81
CA ALA A 81 11.86 1.20 -8.81
C ALA A 81 13.14 1.41 -8.01
N GLY A 82 13.72 0.35 -7.45
CA GLY A 82 14.96 0.42 -6.70
C GLY A 82 14.81 0.64 -5.21
N CYS A 83 13.60 0.55 -4.66
CA CYS A 83 13.39 0.68 -3.22
C CYS A 83 13.93 -0.55 -2.50
N VAL A 84 14.59 -0.32 -1.36
CA VAL A 84 15.18 -1.38 -0.56
C VAL A 84 14.27 -1.83 0.58
N GLN A 85 13.25 -1.04 0.90
CA GLN A 85 12.24 -1.40 1.88
C GLN A 85 10.95 -0.63 1.63
N ILE A 86 9.88 -1.11 2.23
CA ILE A 86 8.59 -0.45 2.20
C ILE A 86 8.10 -0.30 3.65
N GLU A 87 7.54 0.87 3.95
CA GLU A 87 7.11 1.26 5.28
C GLU A 87 5.64 1.69 5.25
N LEU A 88 5.00 1.65 6.39
CA LEU A 88 3.68 2.25 6.56
C LEU A 88 3.45 2.56 8.04
N SER A 89 2.49 3.45 8.29
CA SER A 89 2.04 3.78 9.63
C SER A 89 0.60 3.35 9.81
N CYS A 90 0.26 2.85 10.98
CA CYS A 90 -1.05 2.30 11.29
C CYS A 90 -1.37 2.59 12.75
N SER A 91 -2.62 2.94 13.04
CA SER A 91 -3.06 3.18 14.40
C SER A 91 -2.86 1.94 15.27
N CYS A 92 -2.37 2.13 16.50
CA CYS A 92 -2.20 1.03 17.44
C CYS A 92 -3.51 0.33 17.79
N ALA A 93 -4.64 1.01 17.62
CA ALA A 93 -5.95 0.43 17.90
C ALA A 93 -6.49 -0.48 16.79
N ARG A 94 -5.85 -0.53 15.63
CA ARG A 94 -6.31 -1.31 14.48
C ARG A 94 -5.67 -2.69 14.47
N HIS A 95 -6.10 -3.55 15.40
CA HIS A 95 -5.47 -4.87 15.60
C HIS A 95 -5.55 -5.79 14.38
N ASP A 96 -6.65 -5.79 13.65
CA ASP A 96 -6.80 -6.62 12.46
C ASP A 96 -5.82 -6.20 11.37
N THR A 97 -5.61 -4.91 11.23
CA THR A 97 -4.65 -4.35 10.27
C THR A 97 -3.22 -4.75 10.65
N HIS A 98 -2.88 -4.69 11.94
CA HIS A 98 -1.57 -5.13 12.42
C HIS A 98 -1.33 -6.60 12.11
N ARG A 99 -2.33 -7.46 12.31
CA ARG A 99 -2.22 -8.87 11.98
C ARG A 99 -2.01 -9.09 10.49
N PHE A 100 -2.71 -8.33 9.66
CA PHE A 100 -2.53 -8.39 8.21
C PHE A 100 -1.07 -8.12 7.82
N TYR A 101 -0.51 -7.00 8.33
CA TYR A 101 0.86 -6.64 7.96
C TYR A 101 1.90 -7.60 8.52
N ALA A 102 1.68 -8.15 9.71
CA ALA A 102 2.56 -9.19 10.26
C ALA A 102 2.60 -10.42 9.36
N ARG A 103 1.43 -10.84 8.83
CA ARG A 103 1.38 -11.96 7.89
C ARG A 103 2.09 -11.66 6.59
N LYS A 104 2.20 -10.39 6.21
CA LYS A 104 2.90 -9.96 5.00
C LYS A 104 4.41 -9.78 5.22
N GLY A 105 4.92 -10.19 6.37
CA GLY A 105 6.35 -10.14 6.66
C GLY A 105 6.86 -8.81 7.19
N MET A 106 5.98 -7.92 7.62
CA MET A 106 6.38 -6.63 8.15
C MET A 106 6.61 -6.70 9.65
N CYS A 107 7.60 -5.94 10.13
CA CYS A 107 7.93 -5.83 11.55
C CYS A 107 7.55 -4.45 12.06
N LEU A 108 6.94 -4.40 13.25
CA LEU A 108 6.70 -3.13 13.94
C LEU A 108 8.03 -2.66 14.54
N SER A 109 8.66 -1.65 13.92
CA SER A 109 10.01 -1.22 14.31
C SER A 109 10.07 0.15 14.97
N HIS A 110 9.07 1.01 14.75
CA HIS A 110 9.10 2.39 15.22
C HIS A 110 7.76 2.78 15.82
N ARG A 111 7.81 3.75 16.74
CA ARG A 111 6.62 4.39 17.28
C ARG A 111 6.57 5.82 16.80
N ARG A 112 5.38 6.34 16.52
CA ARG A 112 5.18 7.70 16.03
C ARG A 112 4.58 8.55 17.15
N TYR A 113 5.19 9.71 17.38
CA TYR A 113 4.66 10.72 18.30
C TYR A 113 4.01 11.83 17.49
N ILE A 114 2.81 12.24 17.91
CA ILE A 114 2.04 13.26 17.20
C ILE A 114 1.69 14.36 18.21
N LYS A 115 1.89 15.61 17.80
CA LYS A 115 1.47 16.78 18.57
C LYS A 115 0.57 17.63 17.67
N THR A 116 -0.66 17.86 18.14
CA THR A 116 -1.59 18.74 17.41
C THR A 116 -1.22 20.20 17.69
N LEU A 117 -1.14 21.00 16.62
CA LEU A 117 -0.71 22.40 16.74
C LEU A 117 -1.87 23.40 16.67
N LYS A 118 -3.08 22.92 16.49
CA LYS A 118 -4.29 23.75 16.44
C LYS A 118 -5.24 23.42 17.56
#